data_563b6ff4785673cdea5409b22be93fb2
#
_entry.id   563b6ff4785673cdea5409b22be93fb2
#
_cell.length_a   1.000
_cell.length_b   1.000
_cell.length_c   1.000
_cell.angle_alpha   90.00
_cell.angle_beta   90.00
_cell.angle_gamma   90.00
#
_symmetry.space_group_name_H-M   'P 1'
#
loop_
_entity.id
_entity.type
_entity.pdbx_description
1 polymer ?
#
loop_
_entity_poly.entity_id
_entity_poly.type
_entity_poly.pdbx_seq_one_letter_code
_entity_poly.pdbx_strand_id
1 'polypeptide(L)'
;MKIEIDTLWFENDRIYVRTKKGETLWQSLLWYRRLLYASDSQRNNYRTSFSGIHWPEIDEDMSFESFFYDDLEPQGISRLFLTHPELNVSAVARRMGIQQSLLASYIRGTKKPSPGRENEIKSAIREIGRELAAV
;
A
#
# COMPACT_ATOMS: atom_id res chain seq x y z
N MET A 1 -10.73 2.09 18.38
CA MET A 1 -9.72 2.98 19.00
C MET A 1 -10.06 4.43 18.70
N LYS A 2 -10.12 5.25 19.71
CA LYS A 2 -10.43 6.67 19.55
C LYS A 2 -9.15 7.50 19.60
N ILE A 3 -8.90 8.26 18.55
CA ILE A 3 -7.77 9.19 18.46
C ILE A 3 -8.32 10.57 18.12
N GLU A 4 -7.83 11.59 18.81
CA GLU A 4 -8.13 12.97 18.47
C GLU A 4 -6.95 13.55 17.71
N ILE A 5 -7.19 13.97 16.48
CA ILE A 5 -6.17 14.52 15.59
C ILE A 5 -6.02 16.02 15.83
N ASP A 6 -4.78 16.46 16.02
CA ASP A 6 -4.42 17.87 16.06
C ASP A 6 -4.06 18.35 14.65
N THR A 7 -3.11 17.68 13.99
CA THR A 7 -2.68 18.01 12.63
C THR A 7 -2.51 16.76 11.80
N LEU A 8 -2.67 16.91 10.49
CA LEU A 8 -2.47 15.85 9.50
C LEU A 8 -1.73 16.45 8.31
N TRP A 9 -0.67 15.77 7.84
CA TRP A 9 0.10 16.25 6.68
C TRP A 9 0.66 15.07 5.89
N PHE A 10 1.15 15.37 4.69
CA PHE A 10 1.71 14.39 3.77
C PHE A 10 3.13 14.78 3.41
N GLU A 11 4.03 13.81 3.40
CA GLU A 11 5.43 14.03 3.09
C GLU A 11 6.07 12.72 2.64
N ASN A 12 6.84 12.73 1.55
CA ASN A 12 7.61 11.58 1.07
C ASN A 12 6.79 10.29 0.93
N ASP A 13 5.62 10.38 0.30
CA ASP A 13 4.69 9.26 0.10
C ASP A 13 4.21 8.65 1.41
N ARG A 14 4.15 9.46 2.47
CA ARG A 14 3.59 9.07 3.76
C ARG A 14 2.54 10.04 4.22
N ILE A 15 1.61 9.55 5.03
CA ILE A 15 0.69 10.37 5.80
C ILE A 15 1.16 10.40 7.24
N TYR A 16 1.18 11.60 7.81
CA TYR A 16 1.53 11.83 9.21
C TYR A 16 0.35 12.44 9.94
N VAL A 17 0.16 12.00 11.16
CA VAL A 17 -0.90 12.50 12.04
C VAL A 17 -0.25 12.84 13.38
N ARG A 18 -0.47 14.05 13.86
CA ARG A 18 -0.14 14.41 15.25
C ARG A 18 -1.42 14.38 16.05
N THR A 19 -1.41 13.62 17.14
CA THR A 19 -2.56 13.54 18.04
C THR A 19 -2.54 14.71 19.01
N LYS A 20 -3.67 15.01 19.63
CA LYS A 20 -3.75 16.03 20.66
C LYS A 20 -2.92 15.69 21.90
N LYS A 21 -2.55 14.42 22.07
CA LYS A 21 -1.63 13.99 23.13
C LYS A 21 -0.15 14.22 22.77
N GLY A 22 0.14 14.69 21.56
CA GLY A 22 1.51 14.98 21.12
C GLY A 22 2.23 13.84 20.43
N GLU A 23 1.56 12.70 20.21
CA GLU A 23 2.14 11.58 19.47
C GLU A 23 2.11 11.85 17.98
N THR A 24 3.17 11.45 17.28
CA THR A 24 3.21 11.49 15.81
C THR A 24 3.11 10.06 15.28
N LEU A 25 2.10 9.82 14.46
CA LEU A 25 1.86 8.53 13.83
C LEU A 25 2.02 8.70 12.32
N TRP A 26 2.36 7.62 11.62
CA TRP A 26 2.52 7.68 10.17
C TRP A 26 2.19 6.34 9.52
N GLN A 27 1.91 6.40 8.22
CA GLN A 27 1.75 5.23 7.36
C GLN A 27 2.26 5.53 5.97
N SER A 28 2.64 4.49 5.23
CA SER A 28 2.98 4.61 3.82
C SER A 28 1.73 4.77 2.98
N LEU A 29 1.72 5.72 2.05
CA LEU A 29 0.65 5.86 1.07
C LEU A 29 0.69 4.77 0.00
N LEU A 30 1.75 3.98 -0.04
CA LEU A 30 1.82 2.85 -0.97
C LEU A 30 0.69 1.84 -0.74
N TRP A 31 0.19 1.73 0.51
CA TRP A 31 -0.97 0.90 0.82
C TRP A 31 -2.30 1.53 0.39
N TYR A 32 -2.30 2.84 0.06
CA TYR A 32 -3.50 3.62 -0.21
C TYR A 32 -3.35 4.31 -1.57
N ARG A 33 -3.52 3.54 -2.63
CA ARG A 33 -3.25 3.99 -3.99
C ARG A 33 -4.01 5.25 -4.40
N ARG A 34 -5.28 5.36 -3.98
CA ARG A 34 -6.10 6.54 -4.30
C ARG A 34 -5.54 7.80 -3.66
N LEU A 35 -4.99 7.70 -2.45
CA LEU A 35 -4.32 8.81 -1.79
C LEU A 35 -2.96 9.11 -2.42
N LEU A 36 -2.22 8.08 -2.78
CA LEU A 36 -0.90 8.23 -3.39
C LEU A 36 -0.96 9.08 -4.65
N TYR A 37 -1.98 8.86 -5.48
CA TYR A 37 -2.15 9.57 -6.74
C TYR A 37 -3.11 10.77 -6.66
N ALA A 38 -3.61 11.09 -5.48
CA ALA A 38 -4.52 12.21 -5.28
C ALA A 38 -3.80 13.55 -5.38
N SER A 39 -4.54 14.58 -5.78
CA SER A 39 -4.06 15.96 -5.76
C SER A 39 -3.97 16.48 -4.32
N ASP A 40 -3.25 17.58 -4.13
CA ASP A 40 -3.20 18.24 -2.81
C ASP A 40 -4.59 18.63 -2.32
N SER A 41 -5.43 19.14 -3.23
CA SER A 41 -6.81 19.49 -2.91
C SER A 41 -7.61 18.28 -2.43
N GLN A 42 -7.47 17.14 -3.11
CA GLN A 42 -8.15 15.90 -2.72
C GLN A 42 -7.65 15.38 -1.38
N ARG A 43 -6.35 15.42 -1.15
CA ARG A 43 -5.74 14.98 0.12
C ARG A 43 -6.17 15.84 1.29
N ASN A 44 -6.42 17.12 1.06
CA ASN A 44 -6.86 18.04 2.09
C ASN A 44 -8.37 18.00 2.35
N ASN A 45 -9.13 17.33 1.50
CA ASN A 45 -10.57 17.18 1.67
C ASN A 45 -10.88 15.87 2.41
N TYR A 46 -10.75 15.89 3.72
CA TYR A 46 -11.01 14.73 4.56
C TYR A 46 -11.92 15.07 5.73
N ARG A 47 -12.52 14.03 6.29
CA ARG A 47 -13.32 14.10 7.51
C ARG A 47 -12.80 13.07 8.49
N THR A 48 -12.80 13.41 9.77
CA THR A 48 -12.47 12.45 10.84
C THR A 48 -13.74 11.95 11.49
N SER A 49 -13.69 10.71 11.95
CA SER A 49 -14.77 10.08 12.70
C SER A 49 -14.19 9.44 13.95
N PHE A 50 -15.05 8.76 14.70
CA PHE A 50 -14.64 7.99 15.87
C PHE A 50 -13.55 6.97 15.55
N SER A 51 -13.62 6.34 14.37
CA SER A 51 -12.76 5.20 14.04
C SER A 51 -11.69 5.48 13.00
N GLY A 52 -11.71 6.62 12.32
CA GLY A 52 -10.74 6.85 11.27
C GLY A 52 -10.91 8.15 10.50
N ILE A 53 -10.28 8.18 9.33
CA ILE A 53 -10.26 9.31 8.42
C ILE A 53 -10.92 8.87 7.11
N HIS A 54 -11.78 9.72 6.56
CA HIS A 54 -12.45 9.47 5.30
C HIS A 54 -12.18 10.60 4.30
N TRP A 55 -11.83 10.22 3.08
CA TRP A 55 -11.66 11.14 1.95
C TRP A 55 -12.81 10.92 0.96
N PRO A 56 -13.88 11.76 1.03
CA PRO A 56 -15.10 11.50 0.27
C PRO A 56 -14.91 11.61 -1.26
N GLU A 57 -14.04 12.49 -1.71
CA GLU A 57 -13.85 12.73 -3.15
C GLU A 57 -13.21 11.53 -3.87
N ILE A 58 -12.35 10.80 -3.19
CA ILE A 58 -11.64 9.64 -3.74
C ILE A 58 -12.10 8.32 -3.12
N ASP A 59 -13.11 8.38 -2.27
CA ASP A 59 -13.69 7.21 -1.59
C ASP A 59 -12.63 6.34 -0.91
N GLU A 60 -11.78 6.98 -0.10
CA GLU A 60 -10.73 6.27 0.65
C GLU A 60 -10.98 6.41 2.15
N ASP A 61 -10.74 5.32 2.85
CA ASP A 61 -10.88 5.25 4.30
C ASP A 61 -9.60 4.74 4.93
N MET A 62 -9.24 5.30 6.08
CA MET A 62 -8.08 4.89 6.84
C MET A 62 -8.46 4.79 8.31
N SER A 63 -8.44 3.59 8.88
CA SER A 63 -8.75 3.41 10.29
C SER A 63 -7.62 3.94 11.17
N PHE A 64 -7.95 4.47 12.35
CA PHE A 64 -6.92 4.87 13.30
C PHE A 64 -6.09 3.67 13.79
N GLU A 65 -6.72 2.51 13.87
CA GLU A 65 -6.05 1.27 14.26
C GLU A 65 -4.90 0.91 13.32
N SER A 66 -5.03 1.21 12.02
CA SER A 66 -4.02 0.89 11.02
C SER A 66 -2.67 1.56 11.27
N PHE A 67 -2.64 2.69 11.98
CA PHE A 67 -1.37 3.36 12.33
C PHE A 67 -0.53 2.57 13.33
N PHE A 68 -1.10 1.55 13.95
CA PHE A 68 -0.42 0.71 14.95
C PHE A 68 -0.09 -0.69 14.42
N TYR A 69 -0.29 -0.95 13.14
CA TYR A 69 0.11 -2.21 12.51
C TYR A 69 1.63 -2.27 12.38
N ASP A 70 2.17 -3.49 12.35
CA ASP A 70 3.61 -3.71 12.26
C ASP A 70 4.20 -3.37 10.88
N ASP A 71 3.39 -3.50 9.84
CA ASP A 71 3.82 -3.33 8.45
C ASP A 71 3.39 -1.97 7.86
N LEU A 72 3.76 -0.90 8.52
CA LEU A 72 3.42 0.46 8.07
C LEU A 72 4.04 0.79 6.70
N GLU A 73 5.22 0.25 6.41
CA GLU A 73 5.90 0.40 5.13
C GLU A 73 5.94 -0.93 4.41
N PRO A 74 5.42 -1.02 3.17
CA PRO A 74 5.47 -2.29 2.43
C PRO A 74 6.90 -2.71 2.13
N GLN A 75 7.16 -4.01 2.20
CA GLN A 75 8.47 -4.63 2.00
C GLN A 75 8.39 -5.73 0.95
N GLY A 76 9.54 -6.12 0.40
CA GLY A 76 9.65 -7.30 -0.46
C GLY A 76 8.69 -7.28 -1.65
N ILE A 77 7.90 -8.35 -1.78
CA ILE A 77 6.96 -8.53 -2.89
C ILE A 77 5.88 -7.43 -2.90
N SER A 78 5.35 -7.06 -1.73
CA SER A 78 4.38 -5.97 -1.64
C SER A 78 4.94 -4.69 -2.21
N ARG A 79 6.14 -4.30 -1.78
CA ARG A 79 6.77 -3.07 -2.26
C ARG A 79 7.05 -3.12 -3.76
N LEU A 80 7.53 -4.25 -4.26
CA LEU A 80 7.83 -4.43 -5.67
C LEU A 80 6.61 -4.12 -6.55
N PHE A 81 5.48 -4.73 -6.24
CA PHE A 81 4.26 -4.54 -7.04
C PHE A 81 3.63 -3.17 -6.79
N LEU A 82 3.66 -2.67 -5.56
CA LEU A 82 3.05 -1.37 -5.25
C LEU A 82 3.83 -0.19 -5.86
N THR A 83 5.13 -0.36 -6.09
CA THR A 83 5.95 0.68 -6.73
C THR A 83 6.05 0.51 -8.25
N HIS A 84 5.49 -0.57 -8.81
CA HIS A 84 5.50 -0.83 -10.24
C HIS A 84 4.09 -1.16 -10.74
N PRO A 85 3.22 -0.13 -10.86
CA PRO A 85 1.83 -0.33 -11.32
C PRO A 85 1.74 -0.82 -12.77
N GLU A 86 2.84 -0.79 -13.52
CA GLU A 86 2.94 -1.34 -14.87
C GLU A 86 2.82 -2.87 -14.87
N LEU A 87 3.09 -3.54 -13.76
CA LEU A 87 2.95 -4.98 -13.64
C LEU A 87 1.48 -5.37 -13.50
N ASN A 88 1.01 -6.16 -14.44
CA ASN A 88 -0.35 -6.70 -14.41
C ASN A 88 -0.36 -7.94 -13.53
N VAL A 89 -0.99 -7.86 -12.36
CA VAL A 89 -1.01 -8.93 -11.36
C VAL A 89 -1.60 -10.23 -11.92
N SER A 90 -2.72 -10.15 -12.66
CA SER A 90 -3.33 -11.36 -13.21
C SER A 90 -2.47 -12.01 -14.28
N ALA A 91 -1.77 -11.21 -15.08
CA ALA A 91 -0.86 -11.73 -16.12
C ALA A 91 0.38 -12.36 -15.49
N VAL A 92 0.94 -11.77 -14.46
CA VAL A 92 2.08 -12.36 -13.74
C VAL A 92 1.68 -13.69 -13.08
N ALA A 93 0.53 -13.73 -12.43
CA ALA A 93 0.01 -14.94 -11.82
C ALA A 93 -0.17 -16.05 -12.86
N ARG A 94 -0.70 -15.71 -14.02
CA ARG A 94 -0.90 -16.63 -15.13
C ARG A 94 0.44 -17.17 -15.65
N ARG A 95 1.44 -16.32 -15.78
CA ARG A 95 2.81 -16.71 -16.18
C ARG A 95 3.40 -17.73 -15.20
N MET A 96 3.12 -17.56 -13.91
CA MET A 96 3.62 -18.44 -12.86
C MET A 96 2.78 -19.71 -12.68
N GLY A 97 1.58 -19.77 -13.27
CA GLY A 97 0.66 -20.87 -13.05
C GLY A 97 0.01 -20.89 -11.68
N ILE A 98 -0.15 -19.73 -11.06
CA ILE A 98 -0.83 -19.58 -9.76
C ILE A 98 -2.10 -18.75 -9.92
N GLN A 99 -2.99 -18.83 -8.93
CA GLN A 99 -4.21 -18.05 -8.95
C GLN A 99 -3.92 -16.58 -8.67
N GLN A 100 -4.62 -15.69 -9.36
CA GLN A 100 -4.49 -14.25 -9.17
C GLN A 100 -4.78 -13.84 -7.73
N SER A 101 -5.81 -14.43 -7.10
CA SER A 101 -6.19 -14.12 -5.73
C SER A 101 -5.06 -14.43 -4.74
N LEU A 102 -4.28 -15.47 -5.01
CA LEU A 102 -3.14 -15.82 -4.17
C LEU A 102 -2.05 -14.76 -4.29
N LEU A 103 -1.66 -14.39 -5.50
CA LEU A 103 -0.66 -13.34 -5.71
C LEU A 103 -1.13 -12.01 -5.13
N ALA A 104 -2.40 -11.66 -5.32
CA ALA A 104 -2.98 -10.45 -4.75
C ALA A 104 -2.89 -10.43 -3.23
N SER A 105 -3.09 -11.57 -2.56
CA SER A 105 -2.98 -11.65 -1.09
C SER A 105 -1.55 -11.42 -0.60
N TYR A 106 -0.56 -11.87 -1.36
CA TYR A 106 0.85 -11.59 -1.07
C TYR A 106 1.16 -10.10 -1.19
N ILE A 107 0.63 -9.46 -2.22
CA ILE A 107 0.83 -8.02 -2.47
C ILE A 107 0.18 -7.19 -1.36
N ARG A 108 -1.03 -7.56 -0.93
CA ARG A 108 -1.73 -6.87 0.16
C ARG A 108 -1.13 -7.14 1.54
N GLY A 109 -0.25 -8.15 1.64
CA GLY A 109 0.33 -8.52 2.92
C GLY A 109 -0.57 -9.36 3.81
N THR A 110 -1.74 -9.79 3.33
CA THR A 110 -2.66 -10.63 4.10
C THR A 110 -2.20 -12.08 4.19
N LYS A 111 -1.29 -12.47 3.32
CA LYS A 111 -0.67 -13.80 3.32
C LYS A 111 0.80 -13.65 2.96
N LYS A 112 1.67 -14.36 3.68
CA LYS A 112 3.10 -14.34 3.38
C LYS A 112 3.48 -15.52 2.50
N PRO A 113 4.22 -15.29 1.39
CA PRO A 113 4.74 -16.40 0.60
C PRO A 113 5.82 -17.15 1.36
N SER A 114 5.92 -18.46 1.14
CA SER A 114 7.08 -19.23 1.60
C SER A 114 8.34 -18.73 0.90
N PRO A 115 9.55 -19.00 1.44
CA PRO A 115 10.80 -18.63 0.75
C PRO A 115 10.88 -19.15 -0.67
N GLY A 116 10.41 -20.37 -0.92
CA GLY A 116 10.37 -20.95 -2.26
C GLY A 116 9.42 -20.21 -3.19
N ARG A 117 8.22 -19.89 -2.71
CA ARG A 117 7.24 -19.13 -3.48
C ARG A 117 7.74 -17.71 -3.76
N GLU A 118 8.37 -17.08 -2.79
CA GLU A 118 8.94 -15.75 -2.97
C GLU A 118 10.00 -15.76 -4.08
N ASN A 119 10.86 -16.78 -4.11
CA ASN A 119 11.87 -16.93 -5.15
C ASN A 119 11.24 -17.16 -6.53
N GLU A 120 10.14 -17.93 -6.61
CA GLU A 120 9.41 -18.12 -7.85
C GLU A 120 8.85 -16.79 -8.40
N ILE A 121 8.30 -15.96 -7.52
CA ILE A 121 7.76 -14.65 -7.90
C ILE A 121 8.89 -13.76 -8.42
N LYS A 122 10.00 -13.70 -7.69
CA LYS A 122 11.17 -12.90 -8.09
C LYS A 122 11.75 -13.37 -9.42
N SER A 123 11.79 -14.68 -9.65
CA SER A 123 12.28 -15.26 -10.92
C SER A 123 11.38 -14.86 -12.08
N ALA A 124 10.06 -14.88 -11.89
CA ALA A 124 9.11 -14.45 -12.91
C ALA A 124 9.30 -12.98 -13.28
N ILE A 125 9.50 -12.12 -12.27
CA ILE A 125 9.74 -10.69 -12.49
C ILE A 125 11.07 -10.46 -13.21
N ARG A 126 12.13 -11.16 -12.82
CA ARG A 126 13.43 -11.05 -13.50
C ARG A 126 13.36 -11.49 -14.96
N GLU A 127 12.59 -12.53 -15.24
CA GLU A 127 12.36 -13.00 -16.60
C GLU A 127 11.66 -11.94 -17.45
N ILE A 128 10.62 -11.33 -16.90
CA ILE A 128 9.93 -10.20 -17.55
C ILE A 128 10.92 -9.06 -17.81
N GLY A 129 11.75 -8.73 -16.84
CA GLY A 129 12.76 -7.69 -16.97
C GLY A 129 13.76 -7.97 -18.08
N ARG A 130 14.22 -9.22 -18.21
CA ARG A 130 15.13 -9.62 -19.28
C ARG A 130 14.46 -9.53 -20.65
N GLU A 131 13.20 -9.93 -20.76
CA GLU A 131 12.43 -9.82 -22.01
C GLU A 131 12.28 -8.36 -22.44
N LEU A 132 11.96 -7.49 -21.48
CA LEU A 132 11.81 -6.05 -21.77
C LEU A 132 13.14 -5.40 -22.13
N ALA A 133 14.22 -5.78 -21.49
CA ALA A 133 15.55 -5.26 -21.77
C ALA A 133 16.08 -5.69 -23.14
N ALA A 134 15.56 -6.77 -23.68
CA ALA A 134 15.99 -7.31 -24.99
C ALA A 134 15.30 -6.62 -26.18
N VAL A 135 14.36 -5.74 -25.95
CA VAL A 135 13.60 -5.03 -26.99
C VAL A 135 14.46 -3.95 -27.65
#